data_2ae3028ca080790d333e6391c7a4fb23
#
_entry.id   2ae3028ca080790d333e6391c7a4fb23
#
_cell.length_a   1.000
_cell.length_b   1.000
_cell.length_c   1.000
_cell.angle_alpha   90.00
_cell.angle_beta   90.00
_cell.angle_gamma   90.00
#
_symmetry.space_group_name_H-M   'P 1'
#
loop_
_entity.id
_entity.type
_entity.pdbx_description
1 polymer ?
#
loop_
_entity_poly.entity_id
_entity_poly.type
_entity_poly.pdbx_seq_one_letter_code
_entity_poly.pdbx_strand_id
1 'polypeptide(L)'
;MFKKAIFIILFFCFAWLVWRLIAPTKVIRVDGSAVYVENLPVTSKGKIKWWKENQSRLQEQYGVIKNKENFYVIVMNFDGYESLPTGSNDGSVDDYHCFDDIKGKDRCIYNDIALMIHGNVNKKVFYGVDRKMYIETPDGKLTLREE
;
A
#
# COMPACT_ATOMS: atom_id res chain seq x y z
N MET A 1 -14.76 41.30 -7.90
CA MET A 1 -14.83 40.09 -8.71
C MET A 1 -13.67 39.14 -8.42
N PHE A 2 -12.44 39.59 -8.42
CA PHE A 2 -11.27 38.73 -8.14
C PHE A 2 -11.31 38.00 -6.80
N LYS A 3 -11.76 38.66 -5.71
CA LYS A 3 -11.83 38.05 -4.37
C LYS A 3 -12.79 36.85 -4.33
N LYS A 4 -13.95 36.95 -5.01
CA LYS A 4 -14.93 35.86 -5.06
C LYS A 4 -14.39 34.65 -5.87
N ALA A 5 -13.69 34.91 -6.98
CA ALA A 5 -13.06 33.86 -7.78
C ALA A 5 -11.98 33.10 -7.00
N ILE A 6 -11.16 33.82 -6.23
CA ILE A 6 -10.13 33.23 -5.37
C ILE A 6 -10.76 32.34 -4.29
N PHE A 7 -11.84 32.77 -3.65
CA PHE A 7 -12.54 31.98 -2.65
C PHE A 7 -13.12 30.68 -3.24
N ILE A 8 -13.67 30.74 -4.45
CA ILE A 8 -14.21 29.57 -5.14
C ILE A 8 -13.09 28.58 -5.47
N ILE A 9 -11.96 29.05 -5.98
CA ILE A 9 -10.80 28.19 -6.30
C ILE A 9 -10.25 27.54 -5.03
N LEU A 10 -10.09 28.31 -3.95
CA LEU A 10 -9.62 27.78 -2.65
C LEU A 10 -10.58 26.73 -2.08
N PHE A 11 -11.90 26.95 -2.21
CA PHE A 11 -12.90 25.99 -1.78
C PHE A 11 -12.82 24.68 -2.56
N PHE A 12 -12.68 24.74 -3.88
CA PHE A 12 -12.53 23.54 -4.71
C PHE A 12 -11.21 22.80 -4.44
N CYS A 13 -10.12 23.53 -4.24
CA CYS A 13 -8.83 22.93 -3.86
C CYS A 13 -8.92 22.24 -2.51
N PHE A 14 -9.57 22.87 -1.53
CA PHE A 14 -9.77 22.29 -0.21
C PHE A 14 -10.69 21.05 -0.25
N ALA A 15 -11.80 21.14 -0.98
CA ALA A 15 -12.71 20.01 -1.16
C ALA A 15 -12.02 18.82 -1.85
N TRP A 16 -11.17 19.09 -2.85
CA TRP A 16 -10.39 18.07 -3.52
C TRP A 16 -9.34 17.42 -2.60
N LEU A 17 -8.66 18.22 -1.78
CA LEU A 17 -7.71 17.70 -0.77
C LEU A 17 -8.42 16.82 0.27
N VAL A 18 -9.56 17.27 0.78
CA VAL A 18 -10.37 16.48 1.72
C VAL A 18 -10.83 15.19 1.08
N TRP A 19 -11.31 15.24 -0.17
CA TRP A 19 -11.70 14.05 -0.93
C TRP A 19 -10.54 13.05 -1.04
N ARG A 20 -9.34 13.52 -1.36
CA ARG A 20 -8.15 12.67 -1.43
C ARG A 20 -7.79 11.99 -0.11
N LEU A 21 -7.97 12.70 1.00
CA LEU A 21 -7.67 12.18 2.35
C LEU A 21 -8.70 11.16 2.82
N ILE A 22 -9.97 11.27 2.40
CA ILE A 22 -11.05 10.38 2.82
C ILE A 22 -11.45 9.35 1.77
N ALA A 23 -10.88 9.41 0.56
CA ALA A 23 -11.17 8.44 -0.48
C ALA A 23 -10.85 7.02 0.01
N PRO A 24 -11.76 6.04 -0.22
CA PRO A 24 -11.54 4.68 0.24
C PRO A 24 -10.36 4.04 -0.49
N THR A 25 -9.61 3.22 0.24
CA THR A 25 -8.55 2.40 -0.35
C THR A 25 -9.14 1.36 -1.27
N LYS A 26 -8.64 1.29 -2.50
CA LYS A 26 -9.07 0.35 -3.51
C LYS A 26 -7.97 -0.66 -3.81
N VAL A 27 -8.28 -1.94 -3.69
CA VAL A 27 -7.40 -3.03 -4.12
C VAL A 27 -7.50 -3.17 -5.64
N ILE A 28 -6.41 -2.94 -6.33
CA ILE A 28 -6.34 -3.01 -7.80
C ILE A 28 -5.99 -4.41 -8.25
N ARG A 29 -5.01 -5.03 -7.57
CA ARG A 29 -4.48 -6.33 -7.94
C ARG A 29 -3.89 -7.03 -6.73
N VAL A 30 -3.97 -8.34 -6.73
CA VAL A 30 -3.25 -9.20 -5.79
C VAL A 30 -2.46 -10.23 -6.58
N ASP A 31 -1.19 -10.35 -6.29
CA ASP A 31 -0.29 -11.36 -6.86
C ASP A 31 0.45 -12.08 -5.73
N GLY A 32 0.01 -13.30 -5.44
CA GLY A 32 0.52 -14.07 -4.31
C GLY A 32 0.25 -13.37 -2.98
N SER A 33 1.30 -12.92 -2.31
CA SER A 33 1.24 -12.14 -1.06
C SER A 33 1.51 -10.65 -1.26
N ALA A 34 1.55 -10.17 -2.50
CA ALA A 34 1.66 -8.77 -2.85
C ALA A 34 0.28 -8.18 -3.18
N VAL A 35 -0.08 -7.11 -2.51
CA VAL A 35 -1.36 -6.41 -2.66
C VAL A 35 -1.09 -5.01 -3.18
N TYR A 36 -1.62 -4.70 -4.37
CA TYR A 36 -1.47 -3.39 -5.02
C TYR A 36 -2.72 -2.56 -4.79
N VAL A 37 -2.56 -1.38 -4.21
CA VAL A 37 -3.69 -0.54 -3.78
C VAL A 37 -3.55 0.91 -4.22
N GLU A 38 -4.69 1.57 -4.41
CA GLU A 38 -4.81 3.02 -4.54
C GLU A 38 -5.39 3.62 -3.26
N ASN A 39 -5.02 4.83 -2.96
CA ASN A 39 -5.54 5.62 -1.83
C ASN A 39 -5.37 4.96 -0.47
N LEU A 40 -4.22 4.34 -0.22
CA LEU A 40 -3.88 3.83 1.11
C LEU A 40 -3.81 5.00 2.11
N PRO A 41 -4.24 4.80 3.38
CA PRO A 41 -4.13 5.85 4.39
C PRO A 41 -2.71 6.45 4.48
N VAL A 42 -2.63 7.75 4.75
CA VAL A 42 -1.35 8.50 4.73
C VAL A 42 -0.49 8.19 5.95
N THR A 43 -1.11 7.98 7.11
CA THR A 43 -0.39 7.74 8.37
C THR A 43 0.04 6.30 8.53
N SER A 44 1.14 6.06 9.24
CA SER A 44 1.63 4.71 9.55
C SER A 44 0.58 3.86 10.27
N LYS A 45 -0.04 4.42 11.31
CA LYS A 45 -1.11 3.74 12.06
C LYS A 45 -2.36 3.51 11.22
N GLY A 46 -2.69 4.44 10.33
CA GLY A 46 -3.80 4.30 9.39
C GLY A 46 -3.59 3.14 8.41
N LYS A 47 -2.39 2.96 7.89
CA LYS A 47 -2.02 1.83 7.02
C LYS A 47 -2.15 0.50 7.74
N ILE A 48 -1.64 0.41 8.97
CA ILE A 48 -1.76 -0.79 9.80
C ILE A 48 -3.23 -1.11 10.11
N LYS A 49 -4.00 -0.09 10.47
CA LYS A 49 -5.45 -0.23 10.73
C LYS A 49 -6.18 -0.75 9.49
N TRP A 50 -5.88 -0.20 8.31
CA TRP A 50 -6.46 -0.66 7.06
C TRP A 50 -6.19 -2.16 6.82
N TRP A 51 -4.96 -2.61 7.02
CA TRP A 51 -4.62 -4.02 6.92
C TRP A 51 -5.44 -4.88 7.91
N LYS A 52 -5.49 -4.49 9.15
CA LYS A 52 -6.23 -5.22 10.21
C LYS A 52 -7.72 -5.35 9.88
N GLU A 53 -8.31 -4.32 9.31
CA GLU A 53 -9.73 -4.32 8.91
C GLU A 53 -10.00 -5.13 7.63
N ASN A 54 -9.01 -5.29 6.76
CA ASN A 54 -9.18 -5.93 5.45
C ASN A 54 -8.50 -7.30 5.32
N GLN A 55 -7.66 -7.71 6.27
CA GLN A 55 -6.90 -8.95 6.18
C GLN A 55 -7.76 -10.19 5.99
N SER A 56 -8.89 -10.29 6.69
CA SER A 56 -9.80 -11.43 6.56
C SER A 56 -10.40 -11.52 5.17
N ARG A 57 -10.84 -10.40 4.61
CA ARG A 57 -11.38 -10.33 3.25
C ARG A 57 -10.32 -10.68 2.21
N LEU A 58 -9.12 -10.14 2.35
CA LEU A 58 -8.00 -10.43 1.45
C LEU A 58 -7.58 -11.90 1.53
N GLN A 59 -7.59 -12.48 2.71
CA GLN A 59 -7.33 -13.90 2.89
C GLN A 59 -8.40 -14.77 2.26
N GLU A 60 -9.66 -14.42 2.45
CA GLU A 60 -10.81 -15.17 1.93
C GLU A 60 -10.88 -15.12 0.39
N GLN A 61 -10.64 -13.95 -0.21
CA GLN A 61 -10.70 -13.76 -1.66
C GLN A 61 -9.44 -14.19 -2.40
N TYR A 62 -8.27 -14.00 -1.83
CA TYR A 62 -6.98 -14.15 -2.53
C TYR A 62 -5.98 -15.08 -1.87
N GLY A 63 -6.17 -15.45 -0.61
CA GLY A 63 -5.24 -16.30 0.11
C GLY A 63 -3.86 -15.66 0.28
N VAL A 64 -3.79 -14.40 0.65
CA VAL A 64 -2.53 -13.63 0.76
C VAL A 64 -1.59 -14.15 1.84
N ILE A 65 -2.15 -14.75 2.91
CA ILE A 65 -1.40 -15.41 3.97
C ILE A 65 -1.22 -16.89 3.60
N LYS A 66 -0.01 -17.26 3.21
CA LYS A 66 0.28 -18.63 2.76
C LYS A 66 0.49 -19.60 3.92
N ASN A 67 1.07 -19.14 5.02
CA ASN A 67 1.27 -19.89 6.24
C ASN A 67 0.95 -19.02 7.45
N LYS A 68 -0.04 -19.39 8.23
CA LYS A 68 -0.50 -18.61 9.38
C LYS A 68 0.55 -18.46 10.50
N GLU A 69 1.46 -19.40 10.60
CA GLU A 69 2.51 -19.38 11.62
C GLU A 69 3.72 -18.53 11.24
N ASN A 70 3.94 -18.37 9.94
CA ASN A 70 5.03 -17.54 9.42
C ASN A 70 4.66 -17.02 8.04
N PHE A 71 4.28 -15.76 7.96
CA PHE A 71 3.82 -15.16 6.72
C PHE A 71 4.42 -13.77 6.47
N TYR A 72 4.52 -13.46 5.20
CA TYR A 72 4.85 -12.13 4.70
C TYR A 72 3.75 -11.66 3.76
N VAL A 73 3.29 -10.45 3.96
CA VAL A 73 2.40 -9.75 3.02
C VAL A 73 2.99 -8.37 2.77
N ILE A 74 3.01 -7.97 1.51
CA ILE A 74 3.52 -6.67 1.08
C ILE A 74 2.38 -5.90 0.45
N VAL A 75 2.12 -4.70 0.95
CA VAL A 75 1.15 -3.76 0.36
C VAL A 75 1.91 -2.69 -0.38
N MET A 76 1.62 -2.55 -1.66
CA MET A 76 2.29 -1.60 -2.55
C MET A 76 1.32 -0.56 -3.07
N ASN A 77 1.80 0.67 -3.18
CA ASN A 77 1.06 1.72 -3.87
C ASN A 77 1.01 1.44 -5.36
N PHE A 78 -0.17 1.53 -5.94
CA PHE A 78 -0.39 1.41 -7.37
C PHE A 78 -0.53 2.80 -8.00
N ASP A 79 0.33 3.09 -8.97
CA ASP A 79 0.33 4.34 -9.73
C ASP A 79 0.27 4.10 -11.25
N GLY A 80 -0.44 3.06 -11.65
CA GLY A 80 -0.62 2.68 -13.04
C GLY A 80 0.36 1.62 -13.52
N TYR A 81 0.04 1.05 -14.67
CA TYR A 81 0.94 0.15 -15.39
C TYR A 81 1.83 0.94 -16.33
N GLU A 82 3.09 0.59 -16.36
CA GLU A 82 4.08 1.25 -17.21
C GLU A 82 5.02 0.23 -17.86
N SER A 83 5.78 0.67 -18.86
CA SER A 83 6.80 -0.15 -19.49
C SER A 83 8.07 -0.19 -18.62
N LEU A 84 8.86 -1.26 -18.78
CA LEU A 84 10.17 -1.33 -18.13
C LEU A 84 11.07 -0.16 -18.56
N PRO A 85 11.90 0.36 -17.65
CA PRO A 85 12.91 1.35 -18.01
C PRO A 85 13.94 0.76 -18.98
N THR A 86 14.60 1.61 -19.75
CA THR A 86 15.59 1.19 -20.75
C THR A 86 16.93 0.81 -20.14
N GLY A 87 17.12 1.08 -18.84
CA GLY A 87 18.37 0.83 -18.11
C GLY A 87 19.43 1.94 -18.27
N SER A 88 19.07 3.07 -18.90
CA SER A 88 19.96 4.23 -19.00
C SER A 88 19.83 5.14 -17.75
N ASN A 89 19.09 6.25 -17.89
CA ASN A 89 18.86 7.21 -16.80
C ASN A 89 17.44 7.17 -16.24
N ASP A 90 16.61 6.26 -16.70
CA ASP A 90 15.19 6.16 -16.40
C ASP A 90 14.85 5.11 -15.33
N GLY A 91 15.86 4.55 -14.68
CA GLY A 91 15.69 3.62 -13.55
C GLY A 91 16.21 2.22 -13.81
N SER A 92 16.10 1.35 -12.82
CA SER A 92 16.50 -0.05 -12.88
C SER A 92 15.30 -0.95 -13.15
N VAL A 93 15.48 -1.97 -14.00
CA VAL A 93 14.47 -3.01 -14.24
C VAL A 93 14.13 -3.82 -12.98
N ASP A 94 15.05 -3.90 -12.03
CA ASP A 94 14.87 -4.62 -10.77
C ASP A 94 13.86 -3.93 -9.83
N ASP A 95 13.58 -2.65 -10.07
CA ASP A 95 12.59 -1.89 -9.29
C ASP A 95 11.15 -2.10 -9.77
N TYR A 96 10.96 -2.95 -10.79
CA TYR A 96 9.66 -3.20 -11.42
C TYR A 96 9.27 -4.67 -11.34
N HIS A 97 7.97 -4.91 -11.29
CA HIS A 97 7.38 -6.22 -11.45
C HIS A 97 6.42 -6.22 -12.64
N CYS A 98 6.61 -7.14 -13.57
CA CYS A 98 5.82 -7.24 -14.80
C CYS A 98 4.86 -8.44 -14.75
N PHE A 99 3.67 -8.27 -15.34
CA PHE A 99 2.60 -9.25 -15.33
C PHE A 99 2.35 -9.81 -16.71
N ASP A 100 2.40 -11.13 -16.84
CA ASP A 100 2.24 -11.84 -18.12
C ASP A 100 0.79 -11.89 -18.61
N ASP A 101 -0.19 -11.68 -17.71
CA ASP A 101 -1.60 -11.64 -18.05
C ASP A 101 -2.05 -10.32 -18.70
N ILE A 102 -1.18 -9.32 -18.71
CA ILE A 102 -1.42 -8.04 -19.38
C ILE A 102 -0.68 -7.99 -20.70
N LYS A 103 -1.43 -7.70 -21.78
CA LYS A 103 -0.86 -7.58 -23.12
C LYS A 103 -0.25 -6.19 -23.34
N GLY A 104 0.84 -6.13 -24.10
CA GLY A 104 1.51 -4.90 -24.46
C GLY A 104 2.71 -4.58 -23.60
N LYS A 105 3.27 -3.39 -23.80
CA LYS A 105 4.49 -2.93 -23.10
C LYS A 105 4.21 -2.42 -21.69
N ASP A 106 3.05 -1.78 -21.48
CA ASP A 106 2.65 -1.17 -20.20
C ASP A 106 1.98 -2.23 -19.32
N ARG A 107 2.80 -3.16 -18.84
CA ARG A 107 2.38 -4.30 -18.01
C ARG A 107 3.14 -4.42 -16.70
N CYS A 108 3.95 -3.45 -16.38
CA CYS A 108 4.82 -3.47 -15.21
C CYS A 108 4.39 -2.41 -14.19
N ILE A 109 4.64 -2.70 -12.93
CA ILE A 109 4.37 -1.79 -11.82
C ILE A 109 5.69 -1.52 -11.10
N TYR A 110 5.96 -0.25 -10.81
CA TYR A 110 7.05 0.15 -9.94
C TYR A 110 6.81 -0.34 -8.50
N ASN A 111 7.83 -0.92 -7.89
CA ASN A 111 7.75 -1.48 -6.54
C ASN A 111 7.80 -0.38 -5.48
N ASP A 112 6.68 0.23 -5.20
CA ASP A 112 6.51 1.23 -4.15
C ASP A 112 5.88 0.58 -2.91
N ILE A 113 6.72 0.06 -2.01
CA ILE A 113 6.29 -0.64 -0.82
C ILE A 113 5.78 0.35 0.22
N ALA A 114 4.50 0.28 0.54
CA ALA A 114 3.85 1.14 1.52
C ALA A 114 3.76 0.50 2.91
N LEU A 115 3.62 -0.82 2.98
CA LEU A 115 3.48 -1.56 4.23
C LEU A 115 3.98 -2.99 4.05
N MET A 116 4.85 -3.43 4.96
CA MET A 116 5.26 -4.83 5.07
C MET A 116 4.68 -5.44 6.34
N ILE A 117 4.09 -6.62 6.22
CA ILE A 117 3.50 -7.34 7.34
C ILE A 117 4.20 -8.70 7.47
N HIS A 118 4.75 -8.96 8.64
CA HIS A 118 5.37 -10.23 8.95
C HIS A 118 4.78 -10.81 10.24
N GLY A 119 4.09 -11.92 10.14
CA GLY A 119 3.62 -12.71 11.27
C GLY A 119 4.57 -13.86 11.57
N ASN A 120 4.82 -14.15 12.85
CA ASN A 120 5.70 -15.23 13.27
C ASN A 120 5.00 -16.25 14.19
N VAL A 121 5.69 -17.35 14.46
CA VAL A 121 5.21 -18.47 15.29
C VAL A 121 4.79 -18.08 16.72
N ASN A 122 5.32 -16.97 17.23
CA ASN A 122 4.98 -16.45 18.55
C ASN A 122 3.70 -15.57 18.52
N LYS A 123 2.97 -15.58 17.43
CA LYS A 123 1.76 -14.77 17.18
C LYS A 123 2.02 -13.25 17.30
N LYS A 124 3.26 -12.83 17.13
CA LYS A 124 3.61 -11.43 16.98
C LYS A 124 3.51 -11.03 15.51
N VAL A 125 3.05 -9.81 15.26
CA VAL A 125 3.00 -9.25 13.92
C VAL A 125 3.88 -8.00 13.87
N PHE A 126 4.78 -7.99 12.92
CA PHE A 126 5.68 -6.87 12.66
C PHE A 126 5.19 -6.08 11.45
N TYR A 127 5.14 -4.78 11.59
CA TYR A 127 4.73 -3.86 10.52
C TYR A 127 5.89 -2.92 10.18
N GLY A 128 6.45 -3.08 8.99
CA GLY A 128 7.41 -2.12 8.42
C GLY A 128 6.65 -1.05 7.63
N VAL A 129 6.70 0.19 8.07
CA VAL A 129 5.95 1.30 7.48
C VAL A 129 6.65 2.63 7.73
N ASP A 130 6.78 3.46 6.70
CA ASP A 130 7.36 4.80 6.78
C ASP A 130 8.74 4.82 7.49
N ARG A 131 9.59 3.83 7.19
CA ARG A 131 10.93 3.61 7.82
C ARG A 131 10.87 3.36 9.33
N LYS A 132 9.73 2.90 9.83
CA LYS A 132 9.51 2.53 11.23
C LYS A 132 9.10 1.07 11.30
N MET A 133 9.33 0.47 12.48
CA MET A 133 8.88 -0.88 12.77
C MET A 133 7.92 -0.84 13.96
N TYR A 134 6.71 -1.33 13.74
CA TYR A 134 5.73 -1.55 14.81
C TYR A 134 5.64 -3.04 15.11
N ILE A 135 5.37 -3.39 16.36
CA ILE A 135 5.15 -4.76 16.79
C ILE A 135 3.78 -4.83 17.47
N GLU A 136 2.97 -5.78 17.00
CA GLU A 136 1.71 -6.12 17.64
C GLU A 136 1.87 -7.44 18.38
N THR A 137 1.61 -7.43 19.68
CA THR A 137 1.63 -8.61 20.55
C THR A 137 0.30 -9.38 20.45
N PRO A 138 0.24 -10.66 20.87
CA PRO A 138 -0.99 -11.46 20.78
C PRO A 138 -2.21 -10.87 21.48
N ASP A 139 -2.01 -9.99 22.47
CA ASP A 139 -3.07 -9.24 23.15
C ASP A 139 -3.59 -8.03 22.37
N GLY A 140 -3.03 -7.78 21.18
CA GLY A 140 -3.43 -6.69 20.31
C GLY A 140 -2.75 -5.35 20.56
N LYS A 141 -1.79 -5.31 21.49
CA LYS A 141 -1.03 -4.08 21.77
C LYS A 141 -0.02 -3.79 20.68
N LEU A 142 -0.14 -2.62 20.07
CA LEU A 142 0.76 -2.11 19.05
C LEU A 142 1.78 -1.16 19.65
N THR A 143 3.06 -1.45 19.48
CA THR A 143 4.17 -0.62 19.98
C THR A 143 5.14 -0.28 18.86
N LEU A 144 5.65 0.95 18.88
CA LEU A 144 6.75 1.36 18.01
C LEU A 144 8.05 0.76 18.58
N ARG A 145 8.81 0.06 17.74
CA ARG A 145 10.15 -0.40 18.10
C ARG A 145 11.11 0.78 17.98
N GLU A 146 11.71 1.16 19.09
CA GLU A 146 12.84 2.09 19.11
C GLU A 146 14.12 1.33 18.74
N GLU A 147 14.97 1.94 17.90
CA GLU A 147 16.29 1.42 17.57
C GLU A 147 17.28 1.61 18.72
#